data_a5628a870dd7ca2215bb9b45a3bee1b0
#
_entry.id   a5628a870dd7ca2215bb9b45a3bee1b0
#
_cell.length_a   1.000
_cell.length_b   1.000
_cell.length_c   1.000
_cell.angle_alpha   90.00
_cell.angle_beta   90.00
_cell.angle_gamma   90.00
#
_symmetry.space_group_name_H-M   'P 1'
#
loop_
_entity.id
_entity.type
_entity.pdbx_description
1 polymer ?
#
loop_
_entity_poly.entity_id
_entity_poly.type
_entity_poly.pdbx_seq_one_letter_code
_entity_poly.pdbx_strand_id
1 'polypeptide(L)'
;MKLVILDRDGTINRDSDDFVKTPDEWIPLPGSLEAIARLTHAGWHVVIASNQSGLGRGLFDVASLNAMHAKMHKLLAAVGGRIDAVFYCPHSPEEKCSCRKPLPGLFEQIGARFGVPLKGVPTAGDSVRDLLAGAAAGCEPHLVLTGKSAVYAGGGQPDGLPQGTQIHADLAAFVEFLLNRSSAASLPKP
;
A
#
# COMPACT_ATOMS: atom_id res chain seq x y z
N MET A 1 15.05 -4.08 -10.58
CA MET A 1 13.77 -3.35 -10.77
C MET A 1 13.47 -2.62 -9.46
N LYS A 2 13.09 -1.36 -9.51
CA LYS A 2 12.63 -0.62 -8.33
C LYS A 2 11.14 -0.93 -8.15
N LEU A 3 10.77 -1.67 -7.11
CA LEU A 3 9.39 -2.05 -6.81
C LEU A 3 9.02 -1.56 -5.42
N VAL A 4 7.81 -1.02 -5.25
CA VAL A 4 7.21 -0.68 -3.98
C VAL A 4 5.79 -1.22 -3.91
N ILE A 5 5.40 -1.75 -2.75
CA ILE A 5 4.07 -2.32 -2.53
C ILE A 5 3.35 -1.46 -1.49
N LEU A 6 2.17 -0.97 -1.84
CA LEU A 6 1.37 -0.08 -0.99
C LEU A 6 0.04 -0.75 -0.63
N ASP A 7 -0.43 -0.53 0.60
CA ASP A 7 -1.85 -0.69 0.88
C ASP A 7 -2.65 0.43 0.23
N ARG A 8 -3.97 0.27 0.11
CA ARG A 8 -4.87 1.22 -0.53
C ARG A 8 -5.60 2.09 0.51
N ASP A 9 -6.50 1.47 1.25
CA ASP A 9 -7.40 2.16 2.18
C ASP A 9 -6.65 2.56 3.46
N GLY A 10 -6.66 3.83 3.82
CA GLY A 10 -5.88 4.37 4.92
C GLY A 10 -4.45 4.77 4.55
N THR A 11 -3.96 4.39 3.37
CA THR A 11 -2.61 4.69 2.87
C THR A 11 -2.65 5.63 1.66
N ILE A 12 -3.42 5.30 0.63
CA ILE A 12 -3.58 6.13 -0.58
C ILE A 12 -4.86 6.96 -0.48
N ASN A 13 -5.95 6.37 -0.02
CA ASN A 13 -7.24 7.02 0.17
C ASN A 13 -7.73 6.88 1.62
N ARG A 14 -8.70 7.71 1.98
CA ARG A 14 -9.36 7.63 3.29
C ARG A 14 -9.94 6.24 3.51
N ASP A 15 -9.72 5.70 4.70
CA ASP A 15 -10.35 4.45 5.15
C ASP A 15 -11.74 4.74 5.72
N SER A 16 -12.59 3.71 5.81
CA SER A 16 -13.90 3.77 6.42
C SER A 16 -14.20 2.45 7.13
N ASP A 17 -14.74 2.54 8.35
CA ASP A 17 -15.21 1.35 9.09
C ASP A 17 -16.43 0.70 8.40
N ASP A 18 -17.17 1.49 7.59
CA ASP A 18 -18.29 1.03 6.76
C ASP A 18 -17.87 0.61 5.35
N PHE A 19 -16.57 0.42 5.11
CA PHE A 19 -15.94 0.15 3.82
C PHE A 19 -16.06 1.31 2.82
N VAL A 20 -15.14 1.37 1.87
CA VAL A 20 -15.20 2.26 0.71
C VAL A 20 -15.85 1.47 -0.42
N LYS A 21 -17.10 1.80 -0.77
CA LYS A 21 -17.98 0.97 -1.62
C LYS A 21 -18.22 1.56 -3.01
N THR A 22 -18.05 2.87 -3.13
CA THR A 22 -18.37 3.60 -4.36
C THR A 22 -17.23 4.52 -4.79
N PRO A 23 -17.17 4.94 -6.06
CA PRO A 23 -16.21 5.96 -6.49
C PRO A 23 -16.33 7.28 -5.72
N ASP A 24 -17.53 7.67 -5.28
CA ASP A 24 -17.73 8.93 -4.53
C ASP A 24 -17.13 8.85 -3.12
N GLU A 25 -17.17 7.68 -2.50
CA GLU A 25 -16.56 7.41 -1.20
C GLU A 25 -15.03 7.26 -1.29
N TRP A 26 -14.49 6.99 -2.49
CA TRP A 26 -13.06 6.89 -2.69
C TRP A 26 -12.45 8.30 -2.78
N ILE A 27 -11.83 8.76 -1.70
CA ILE A 27 -11.25 10.11 -1.55
C ILE A 27 -9.75 9.96 -1.26
N PRO A 28 -8.84 10.46 -2.11
CA PRO A 28 -7.41 10.36 -1.84
C PRO A 28 -7.03 11.11 -0.56
N LEU A 29 -6.04 10.59 0.15
CA LEU A 29 -5.41 11.29 1.26
C LEU A 29 -4.58 12.47 0.72
N PRO A 30 -4.47 13.57 1.46
CA PRO A 30 -3.65 14.71 1.06
C PRO A 30 -2.22 14.29 0.72
N GLY A 31 -1.71 14.70 -0.45
CA GLY A 31 -0.35 14.43 -0.89
C GLY A 31 -0.07 12.99 -1.36
N SER A 32 -1.02 12.06 -1.25
CA SER A 32 -0.80 10.65 -1.61
C SER A 32 -0.60 10.44 -3.11
N LEU A 33 -1.37 11.13 -3.94
CA LEU A 33 -1.27 11.01 -5.40
C LEU A 33 0.04 11.62 -5.91
N GLU A 34 0.44 12.77 -5.39
CA GLU A 34 1.70 13.45 -5.69
C GLU A 34 2.90 12.59 -5.25
N ALA A 35 2.81 11.93 -4.10
CA ALA A 35 3.82 11.01 -3.63
C ALA A 35 4.02 9.83 -4.61
N ILE A 36 2.92 9.23 -5.09
CA ILE A 36 2.96 8.16 -6.10
C ILE A 36 3.52 8.69 -7.43
N ALA A 37 3.18 9.91 -7.83
CA ALA A 37 3.74 10.53 -9.04
C ALA A 37 5.27 10.69 -8.93
N ARG A 38 5.79 11.09 -7.77
CA ARG A 38 7.24 11.16 -7.50
C ARG A 38 7.93 9.80 -7.65
N LEU A 39 7.30 8.72 -7.13
CA LEU A 39 7.81 7.35 -7.32
C LEU A 39 7.85 6.98 -8.81
N THR A 40 6.76 7.25 -9.53
CA THR A 40 6.67 6.99 -10.97
C THR A 40 7.78 7.69 -11.74
N HIS A 41 7.99 8.99 -11.50
CA HIS A 41 9.05 9.77 -12.15
C HIS A 41 10.46 9.29 -11.79
N ALA A 42 10.65 8.72 -10.60
CA ALA A 42 11.92 8.13 -10.16
C ALA A 42 12.14 6.69 -10.68
N GLY A 43 11.23 6.19 -11.53
CA GLY A 43 11.33 4.87 -12.16
C GLY A 43 10.94 3.70 -11.26
N TRP A 44 10.12 3.95 -10.23
CA TRP A 44 9.55 2.89 -9.39
C TRP A 44 8.30 2.30 -10.02
N HIS A 45 8.18 0.97 -9.93
CA HIS A 45 6.92 0.27 -10.13
C HIS A 45 6.13 0.32 -8.82
N VAL A 46 4.92 0.83 -8.89
CA VAL A 46 4.02 0.97 -7.74
C VAL A 46 2.89 -0.06 -7.86
N VAL A 47 2.79 -0.94 -6.87
CA VAL A 47 1.80 -2.02 -6.84
C VAL A 47 0.97 -1.91 -5.57
N ILE A 48 -0.32 -2.20 -5.68
CA ILE A 48 -1.24 -2.23 -4.54
C ILE A 48 -1.46 -3.66 -4.08
N ALA A 49 -1.45 -3.88 -2.75
CA ALA A 49 -1.89 -5.09 -2.07
C ALA A 49 -2.96 -4.75 -1.04
N SER A 50 -4.23 -5.01 -1.33
CA SER A 50 -5.38 -4.54 -0.54
C SER A 50 -6.31 -5.66 -0.09
N ASN A 51 -6.81 -5.59 1.15
CA ASN A 51 -7.92 -6.42 1.62
C ASN A 51 -9.25 -5.75 1.25
N GLN A 52 -10.08 -6.43 0.47
CA GLN A 52 -11.38 -5.95 -0.01
C GLN A 52 -12.52 -6.88 0.41
N SER A 53 -12.63 -7.12 1.72
CA SER A 53 -13.63 -8.07 2.27
C SER A 53 -15.08 -7.64 2.09
N GLY A 54 -15.33 -6.38 1.75
CA GLY A 54 -16.66 -5.92 1.36
C GLY A 54 -17.22 -6.65 0.15
N LEU A 55 -16.36 -7.15 -0.77
CA LEU A 55 -16.76 -8.03 -1.87
C LEU A 55 -17.33 -9.36 -1.35
N GLY A 56 -16.58 -10.08 -0.50
CA GLY A 56 -17.02 -11.35 0.08
C GLY A 56 -18.24 -11.21 0.99
N ARG A 57 -18.45 -10.03 1.56
CA ARG A 57 -19.62 -9.69 2.37
C ARG A 57 -20.83 -9.23 1.53
N GLY A 58 -20.68 -9.08 0.21
CA GLY A 58 -21.74 -8.60 -0.67
C GLY A 58 -22.12 -7.12 -0.49
N LEU A 59 -21.24 -6.30 0.09
CA LEU A 59 -21.50 -4.87 0.33
C LEU A 59 -21.30 -4.03 -0.94
N PHE A 60 -20.51 -4.50 -1.87
CA PHE A 60 -20.30 -3.97 -3.21
C PHE A 60 -19.82 -5.09 -4.14
N ASP A 61 -19.88 -4.87 -5.42
CA ASP A 61 -19.49 -5.83 -6.45
C ASP A 61 -18.15 -5.47 -7.13
N VAL A 62 -17.68 -6.36 -8.00
CA VAL A 62 -16.43 -6.15 -8.76
C VAL A 62 -16.53 -4.93 -9.69
N ALA A 63 -17.74 -4.63 -10.23
CA ALA A 63 -17.94 -3.46 -11.07
C ALA A 63 -17.72 -2.16 -10.28
N SER A 64 -18.22 -2.09 -9.05
CA SER A 64 -17.99 -0.97 -8.12
C SER A 64 -16.50 -0.83 -7.76
N LEU A 65 -15.81 -1.95 -7.48
CA LEU A 65 -14.37 -1.93 -7.23
C LEU A 65 -13.59 -1.41 -8.44
N ASN A 66 -13.91 -1.88 -9.63
CA ASN A 66 -13.29 -1.44 -10.88
C ASN A 66 -13.55 0.06 -11.13
N ALA A 67 -14.74 0.56 -10.82
CA ALA A 67 -15.06 1.98 -10.94
C ALA A 67 -14.23 2.85 -9.97
N MET A 68 -14.02 2.38 -8.73
CA MET A 68 -13.11 3.03 -7.78
C MET A 68 -11.66 3.05 -8.29
N HIS A 69 -11.18 1.94 -8.83
CA HIS A 69 -9.84 1.87 -9.42
C HIS A 69 -9.72 2.76 -10.67
N ALA A 70 -10.75 2.84 -11.51
CA ALA A 70 -10.76 3.75 -12.66
C ALA A 70 -10.65 5.22 -12.23
N LYS A 71 -11.37 5.62 -11.16
CA LYS A 71 -11.23 6.96 -10.57
C LYS A 71 -9.80 7.20 -10.05
N MET A 72 -9.24 6.24 -9.32
CA MET A 72 -7.86 6.30 -8.82
C MET A 72 -6.86 6.51 -9.95
N HIS A 73 -6.92 5.69 -11.00
CA HIS A 73 -6.03 5.79 -12.16
C HIS A 73 -6.19 7.14 -12.88
N LYS A 74 -7.42 7.63 -13.05
CA LYS A 74 -7.68 8.94 -13.65
C LYS A 74 -7.05 10.08 -12.87
N LEU A 75 -7.20 10.09 -11.54
CA LEU A 75 -6.64 11.14 -10.68
C LEU A 75 -5.11 11.05 -10.63
N LEU A 76 -4.53 9.84 -10.57
CA LEU A 76 -3.08 9.64 -10.65
C LEU A 76 -2.50 10.14 -11.97
N ALA A 77 -3.13 9.80 -13.09
CA ALA A 77 -2.68 10.25 -14.41
C ALA A 77 -2.67 11.77 -14.52
N ALA A 78 -3.62 12.47 -13.89
CA ALA A 78 -3.69 13.93 -13.88
C ALA A 78 -2.48 14.59 -13.19
N VAL A 79 -1.82 13.89 -12.25
CA VAL A 79 -0.59 14.36 -11.56
C VAL A 79 0.68 13.66 -12.06
N GLY A 80 0.59 12.87 -13.15
CA GLY A 80 1.74 12.17 -13.73
C GLY A 80 2.15 10.88 -12.99
N GLY A 81 1.29 10.37 -12.11
CA GLY A 81 1.47 9.12 -11.39
C GLY A 81 0.79 7.93 -12.06
N ARG A 82 1.21 6.72 -11.69
CA ARG A 82 0.54 5.48 -12.11
C ARG A 82 0.67 4.40 -11.05
N ILE A 83 -0.28 3.47 -11.07
CA ILE A 83 -0.21 2.17 -10.41
C ILE A 83 -0.02 1.11 -11.51
N ASP A 84 1.00 0.27 -11.37
CA ASP A 84 1.35 -0.75 -12.37
C ASP A 84 0.47 -2.00 -12.25
N ALA A 85 0.01 -2.33 -11.04
CA ALA A 85 -0.93 -3.42 -10.79
C ALA A 85 -1.65 -3.26 -9.44
N VAL A 86 -2.85 -3.85 -9.36
CA VAL A 86 -3.63 -3.93 -8.12
C VAL A 86 -3.90 -5.39 -7.81
N PHE A 87 -3.44 -5.86 -6.67
CA PHE A 87 -3.76 -7.16 -6.10
C PHE A 87 -4.70 -6.96 -4.92
N TYR A 88 -5.76 -7.73 -4.85
CA TYR A 88 -6.70 -7.62 -3.75
C TYR A 88 -7.21 -8.99 -3.28
N CYS A 89 -7.48 -9.08 -2.00
CA CYS A 89 -8.16 -10.23 -1.41
C CYS A 89 -9.66 -9.91 -1.29
N PRO A 90 -10.53 -10.62 -2.01
CA PRO A 90 -11.98 -10.40 -1.93
C PRO A 90 -12.63 -11.05 -0.71
N HIS A 91 -11.92 -11.97 -0.04
CA HIS A 91 -12.49 -12.85 0.97
C HIS A 91 -12.79 -12.14 2.29
N SER A 92 -13.87 -12.56 2.93
CA SER A 92 -14.13 -12.23 4.31
C SER A 92 -13.17 -13.00 5.26
N PRO A 93 -12.99 -12.57 6.53
CA PRO A 93 -12.15 -13.30 7.49
C PRO A 93 -12.56 -14.76 7.70
N GLU A 94 -13.86 -15.05 7.57
CA GLU A 94 -14.48 -16.36 7.80
C GLU A 94 -14.12 -17.39 6.71
N GLU A 95 -13.75 -16.92 5.51
CA GLU A 95 -13.45 -17.77 4.35
C GLU A 95 -12.06 -18.40 4.40
N LYS A 96 -11.22 -18.06 5.38
CA LYS A 96 -9.91 -18.70 5.67
C LYS A 96 -9.00 -18.85 4.44
N CYS A 97 -8.90 -17.83 3.60
CA CYS A 97 -8.00 -17.82 2.45
C CYS A 97 -6.53 -17.60 2.85
N SER A 98 -5.60 -17.88 1.94
CA SER A 98 -4.17 -17.60 2.11
C SER A 98 -3.76 -16.18 1.73
N CYS A 99 -4.61 -15.44 0.99
CA CYS A 99 -4.26 -14.12 0.43
C CYS A 99 -4.57 -12.94 1.35
N ARG A 100 -5.48 -13.10 2.32
CA ARG A 100 -5.88 -12.00 3.21
C ARG A 100 -4.74 -11.62 4.17
N LYS A 101 -4.32 -10.34 4.14
CA LYS A 101 -3.40 -9.79 5.14
C LYS A 101 -3.98 -9.97 6.55
N PRO A 102 -3.22 -10.47 7.56
CA PRO A 102 -1.76 -10.50 7.65
C PRO A 102 -1.04 -11.69 6.99
N LEU A 103 -1.70 -12.54 6.22
CA LEU A 103 -1.05 -13.63 5.48
C LEU A 103 -0.35 -13.08 4.22
N PRO A 104 0.76 -13.69 3.78
CA PRO A 104 1.63 -13.14 2.73
C PRO A 104 1.12 -13.37 1.30
N GLY A 105 0.04 -14.09 1.08
CA GLY A 105 -0.33 -14.60 -0.25
C GLY A 105 -0.49 -13.54 -1.34
N LEU A 106 -0.94 -12.30 -1.04
CA LEU A 106 -0.96 -11.23 -2.04
C LEU A 106 0.47 -10.82 -2.44
N PHE A 107 1.39 -10.75 -1.47
CA PHE A 107 2.78 -10.41 -1.72
C PHE A 107 3.48 -11.49 -2.55
N GLU A 108 3.26 -12.76 -2.24
CA GLU A 108 3.78 -13.89 -3.02
C GLU A 108 3.31 -13.83 -4.48
N GLN A 109 2.03 -13.53 -4.71
CA GLN A 109 1.48 -13.31 -6.06
C GLN A 109 2.17 -12.14 -6.78
N ILE A 110 2.44 -11.03 -6.08
CA ILE A 110 3.17 -9.88 -6.63
C ILE A 110 4.58 -10.31 -7.03
N GLY A 111 5.32 -10.98 -6.14
CA GLY A 111 6.67 -11.49 -6.43
C GLY A 111 6.70 -12.38 -7.66
N ALA A 112 5.76 -13.33 -7.75
CA ALA A 112 5.61 -14.22 -8.89
C ALA A 112 5.26 -13.46 -10.19
N ARG A 113 4.33 -12.52 -10.13
CA ARG A 113 3.87 -11.73 -11.31
C ARG A 113 4.97 -10.84 -11.89
N PHE A 114 5.79 -10.24 -11.03
CA PHE A 114 6.87 -9.35 -11.46
C PHE A 114 8.21 -10.09 -11.64
N GLY A 115 8.28 -11.37 -11.28
CA GLY A 115 9.49 -12.19 -11.43
C GLY A 115 10.64 -11.71 -10.53
N VAL A 116 10.34 -11.18 -9.33
CA VAL A 116 11.34 -10.61 -8.42
C VAL A 116 11.25 -11.22 -7.02
N PRO A 117 12.38 -11.44 -6.35
CA PRO A 117 12.38 -11.74 -4.93
C PRO A 117 11.95 -10.49 -4.15
N LEU A 118 11.09 -10.69 -3.15
CA LEU A 118 10.56 -9.58 -2.35
C LEU A 118 11.48 -9.17 -1.19
N LYS A 119 12.59 -9.85 -0.99
CA LYS A 119 13.55 -9.51 0.07
C LYS A 119 14.06 -8.07 -0.09
N GLY A 120 13.74 -7.23 0.91
CA GLY A 120 14.13 -5.82 0.93
C GLY A 120 13.29 -4.91 0.01
N VAL A 121 12.22 -5.42 -0.62
CA VAL A 121 11.25 -4.58 -1.32
C VAL A 121 10.48 -3.77 -0.29
N PRO A 122 10.45 -2.42 -0.37
CA PRO A 122 9.70 -1.62 0.58
C PRO A 122 8.20 -1.85 0.43
N THR A 123 7.51 -2.00 1.57
CA THR A 123 6.05 -2.03 1.63
C THR A 123 5.54 -1.04 2.65
N ALA A 124 4.51 -0.26 2.30
CA ALA A 124 3.90 0.69 3.22
C ALA A 124 2.40 0.43 3.39
N GLY A 125 1.94 0.55 4.62
CA GLY A 125 0.54 0.41 5.01
C GLY A 125 0.25 1.16 6.30
N ASP A 126 -1.03 1.34 6.61
CA ASP A 126 -1.51 2.05 7.79
C ASP A 126 -1.81 1.11 8.97
N SER A 127 -1.66 -0.20 8.80
CA SER A 127 -2.01 -1.17 9.83
C SER A 127 -0.95 -2.26 10.02
N VAL A 128 -0.88 -2.80 11.23
CA VAL A 128 0.05 -3.90 11.59
C VAL A 128 -0.10 -5.10 10.66
N ARG A 129 -1.32 -5.43 10.23
CA ARG A 129 -1.58 -6.59 9.34
C ARG A 129 -0.94 -6.43 7.97
N ASP A 130 -0.82 -5.20 7.46
CA ASP A 130 -0.18 -4.93 6.16
C ASP A 130 1.31 -5.24 6.25
N LEU A 131 1.93 -4.77 7.34
CA LEU A 131 3.35 -4.92 7.57
C LEU A 131 3.74 -6.37 7.91
N LEU A 132 2.90 -7.08 8.67
CA LEU A 132 3.11 -8.50 8.97
C LEU A 132 3.09 -9.33 7.67
N ALA A 133 2.12 -9.07 6.77
CA ALA A 133 2.03 -9.75 5.48
C ALA A 133 3.27 -9.49 4.62
N GLY A 134 3.71 -8.23 4.52
CA GLY A 134 4.90 -7.86 3.79
C GLY A 134 6.18 -8.46 4.38
N ALA A 135 6.36 -8.36 5.70
CA ALA A 135 7.53 -8.92 6.40
C ALA A 135 7.61 -10.45 6.25
N ALA A 136 6.48 -11.16 6.32
CA ALA A 136 6.42 -12.61 6.09
C ALA A 136 6.87 -12.99 4.67
N ALA A 137 6.68 -12.12 3.68
CA ALA A 137 7.18 -12.29 2.31
C ALA A 137 8.61 -11.76 2.12
N GLY A 138 9.25 -11.22 3.17
CA GLY A 138 10.62 -10.69 3.12
C GLY A 138 10.72 -9.21 2.77
N CYS A 139 9.61 -8.50 2.64
CA CYS A 139 9.59 -7.06 2.39
C CYS A 139 10.15 -6.25 3.58
N GLU A 140 10.59 -5.03 3.29
CA GLU A 140 10.97 -4.03 4.30
C GLU A 140 9.70 -3.26 4.74
N PRO A 141 9.27 -3.37 6.03
CA PRO A 141 7.99 -2.83 6.47
C PRO A 141 8.10 -1.34 6.84
N HIS A 142 7.14 -0.56 6.35
CA HIS A 142 6.99 0.87 6.66
C HIS A 142 5.54 1.17 7.10
N LEU A 143 5.38 1.72 8.30
CA LEU A 143 4.09 2.17 8.81
C LEU A 143 3.87 3.63 8.44
N VAL A 144 2.70 3.96 7.90
CA VAL A 144 2.25 5.35 7.76
C VAL A 144 1.22 5.66 8.83
N LEU A 145 1.36 6.81 9.50
CA LEU A 145 0.48 7.25 10.60
C LEU A 145 -0.79 7.93 10.06
N THR A 146 -1.42 7.26 9.09
CA THR A 146 -2.72 7.62 8.52
C THR A 146 -3.71 6.48 8.77
N GLY A 147 -4.93 6.57 8.31
CA GLY A 147 -5.92 5.50 8.44
C GLY A 147 -6.05 4.94 9.86
N LYS A 148 -5.85 3.65 10.03
CA LYS A 148 -5.94 2.97 11.34
C LYS A 148 -4.86 3.41 12.33
N SER A 149 -3.70 3.83 11.85
CA SER A 149 -2.60 4.31 12.69
C SER A 149 -2.60 5.81 12.94
N ALA A 150 -3.58 6.56 12.46
CA ALA A 150 -3.70 8.01 12.68
C ALA A 150 -3.74 8.39 14.17
N VAL A 151 -4.22 7.51 15.03
CA VAL A 151 -4.25 7.71 16.49
C VAL A 151 -2.85 7.85 17.12
N TYR A 152 -1.82 7.40 16.44
CA TYR A 152 -0.43 7.48 16.88
C TYR A 152 0.33 8.70 16.32
N ALA A 153 -0.31 9.58 15.55
CA ALA A 153 0.33 10.76 14.97
C ALA A 153 0.90 11.74 16.02
N GLY A 154 0.36 11.70 17.24
CA GLY A 154 0.85 12.47 18.40
C GLY A 154 1.97 11.79 19.19
N GLY A 155 2.41 10.61 18.82
CA GLY A 155 3.43 9.79 19.47
C GLY A 155 2.94 8.38 19.80
N GLY A 156 3.91 7.47 20.00
CA GLY A 156 3.64 6.05 20.18
C GLY A 156 3.58 5.26 18.86
N GLN A 157 3.24 3.99 18.97
CA GLN A 157 3.11 3.08 17.84
C GLN A 157 2.20 1.91 18.23
N PRO A 158 1.56 1.23 17.27
CA PRO A 158 0.78 0.03 17.56
C PRO A 158 1.68 -1.12 18.04
N ASP A 159 1.11 -1.99 18.86
CA ASP A 159 1.76 -3.24 19.26
C ASP A 159 1.82 -4.23 18.10
N GLY A 160 2.80 -5.13 18.13
CA GLY A 160 2.93 -6.23 17.16
C GLY A 160 3.52 -5.84 15.82
N LEU A 161 4.16 -4.68 15.70
CA LEU A 161 4.91 -4.32 14.50
C LEU A 161 6.06 -5.31 14.23
N PRO A 162 6.29 -5.69 12.96
CA PRO A 162 7.47 -6.47 12.59
C PRO A 162 8.76 -5.76 12.98
N GLN A 163 9.80 -6.55 13.30
CA GLN A 163 11.12 -6.00 13.59
C GLN A 163 11.65 -5.21 12.38
N GLY A 164 12.25 -4.06 12.63
CA GLY A 164 12.80 -3.19 11.59
C GLY A 164 11.77 -2.27 10.92
N THR A 165 10.52 -2.27 11.38
CA THR A 165 9.51 -1.33 10.88
C THR A 165 9.97 0.11 11.06
N GLN A 166 9.91 0.88 9.97
CA GLN A 166 10.12 2.32 10.00
C GLN A 166 8.76 3.03 9.98
N ILE A 167 8.66 4.15 10.69
CA ILE A 167 7.40 4.88 10.89
C ILE A 167 7.50 6.23 10.19
N HIS A 168 6.48 6.60 9.45
CA HIS A 168 6.37 7.83 8.68
C HIS A 168 5.05 8.53 8.98
N ALA A 169 5.03 9.86 8.95
CA ALA A 169 3.82 10.63 9.20
C ALA A 169 2.69 10.28 8.20
N ASP A 170 3.05 10.08 6.95
CA ASP A 170 2.13 9.78 5.85
C ASP A 170 2.88 9.15 4.66
N LEU A 171 2.16 8.88 3.57
CA LEU A 171 2.74 8.34 2.35
C LEU A 171 3.77 9.28 1.72
N ALA A 172 3.60 10.59 1.81
CA ALA A 172 4.54 11.56 1.25
C ALA A 172 5.89 11.51 1.98
N ALA A 173 5.88 11.42 3.31
CA ALA A 173 7.08 11.27 4.12
C ALA A 173 7.81 9.94 3.86
N PHE A 174 7.05 8.84 3.71
CA PHE A 174 7.63 7.55 3.31
C PHE A 174 8.31 7.63 1.94
N VAL A 175 7.66 8.22 0.95
CA VAL A 175 8.22 8.35 -0.41
C VAL A 175 9.46 9.25 -0.41
N GLU A 176 9.46 10.34 0.34
CA GLU A 176 10.63 11.18 0.50
C GLU A 176 11.82 10.40 1.08
N PHE A 177 11.61 9.66 2.15
CA PHE A 177 12.62 8.78 2.73
C PHE A 177 13.17 7.79 1.69
N LEU A 178 12.30 7.13 0.94
CA LEU A 178 12.67 6.11 -0.05
C LEU A 178 13.50 6.69 -1.20
N LEU A 179 13.13 7.86 -1.71
CA LEU A 179 13.84 8.54 -2.78
C LEU A 179 15.22 9.06 -2.33
N ASN A 180 15.32 9.61 -1.13
CA ASN A 180 16.59 10.08 -0.56
C ASN A 180 17.58 8.92 -0.37
N ARG A 181 17.11 7.77 0.15
CA ARG A 181 17.93 6.56 0.29
C ARG A 181 18.44 6.04 -1.05
N SER A 182 17.58 6.07 -2.07
CA SER A 182 17.94 5.60 -3.42
C SER A 182 19.00 6.51 -4.07
N SER A 183 18.93 7.81 -3.85
CA SER A 183 19.90 8.78 -4.36
C SER A 183 21.27 8.61 -3.69
N ALA A 184 21.29 8.37 -2.37
CA ALA A 184 22.54 8.14 -1.62
C ALA A 184 23.27 6.85 -2.08
N ALA A 185 22.53 5.80 -2.45
CA ALA A 185 23.10 4.56 -2.96
C ALA A 185 23.68 4.68 -4.38
N SER A 186 23.34 5.73 -5.13
CA SER A 186 23.79 5.97 -6.51
C SER A 186 25.05 6.83 -6.61
N LEU A 187 25.55 7.39 -5.50
CA LEU A 187 26.81 8.14 -5.48
C LEU A 187 27.99 7.17 -5.53
N PRO A 188 28.99 7.39 -6.41
CA PRO A 188 30.18 6.56 -6.43
C PRO A 188 30.89 6.68 -5.08
N LYS A 189 31.26 5.53 -4.50
CA LYS A 189 32.14 5.51 -3.31
C LYS A 189 33.48 6.14 -3.70
N PRO A 190 34.05 7.02 -2.85
CA PRO A 190 35.34 7.67 -3.09
C PRO A 190 36.50 6.65 -3.19
#